data_81cfcb324f8c331d49d7ed4f3fd9fb2b
#
_entry.id   81cfcb324f8c331d49d7ed4f3fd9fb2b
#
_cell.length_a   1.000
_cell.length_b   1.000
_cell.length_c   1.000
_cell.angle_alpha   90.00
_cell.angle_beta   90.00
_cell.angle_gamma   90.00
#
_symmetry.space_group_name_H-M   'P 1'
#
loop_
_entity.id
_entity.type
_entity.pdbx_description
1 polymer ?
#
loop_
_entity_poly.entity_id
_entity_poly.type
_entity_poly.pdbx_seq_one_letter_code
_entity_poly.pdbx_strand_id
1 'polypeptide(L)'
;MDTKYAFENQFSELISDILGVCYEYVEGRAEKIYVYLSNEAQIQYCGCFYKINGRVVRRGKLSTAIQPGELPYDEKDDVQRRFCDILREDWGKIVNLFRQNKRPMPTEIRMVYDVATGRPDVRIQYEPVW
;
A
#
# COMPACT_ATOMS: atom_id res chain seq x y z
N MET A 1 21.21 21.66 -6.93
CA MET A 1 20.41 20.48 -6.52
C MET A 1 19.71 19.91 -7.75
N ASP A 2 19.82 18.61 -7.94
CA ASP A 2 19.25 17.97 -9.11
C ASP A 2 17.77 17.66 -8.86
N THR A 3 16.89 18.39 -9.54
CA THR A 3 15.43 18.24 -9.38
C THR A 3 14.91 16.90 -9.92
N LYS A 4 15.66 16.27 -10.81
CA LYS A 4 15.29 14.96 -11.37
C LYS A 4 15.22 13.89 -10.28
N TYR A 5 16.23 13.85 -9.41
CA TYR A 5 16.27 12.86 -8.34
C TYR A 5 15.36 13.23 -7.16
N ALA A 6 14.99 14.51 -7.04
CA ALA A 6 14.12 14.95 -5.95
C ALA A 6 12.74 14.29 -6.04
N PHE A 7 12.14 14.22 -7.25
CA PHE A 7 10.86 13.54 -7.44
C PHE A 7 10.96 12.05 -7.10
N GLU A 8 11.96 11.38 -7.66
CA GLU A 8 12.13 9.94 -7.48
C GLU A 8 12.38 9.58 -6.02
N ASN A 9 13.16 10.38 -5.32
CA ASN A 9 13.43 10.16 -3.90
C ASN A 9 12.17 10.35 -3.05
N GLN A 10 11.41 11.41 -3.30
CA GLN A 10 10.17 11.66 -2.57
C GLN A 10 9.13 10.58 -2.84
N PHE A 11 9.03 10.15 -4.10
CA PHE A 11 8.12 9.07 -4.47
C PHE A 11 8.50 7.77 -3.74
N SER A 12 9.79 7.42 -3.75
CA SER A 12 10.30 6.23 -3.06
C SER A 12 10.03 6.28 -1.55
N GLU A 13 10.18 7.44 -0.93
CA GLU A 13 9.89 7.62 0.49
C GLU A 13 8.42 7.37 0.80
N LEU A 14 7.52 7.88 -0.04
CA LEU A 14 6.08 7.69 0.15
C LEU A 14 5.68 6.22 -0.05
N ILE A 15 6.25 5.56 -1.05
CA ILE A 15 6.04 4.14 -1.26
C ILE A 15 6.51 3.33 -0.06
N SER A 16 7.71 3.63 0.45
CA SER A 16 8.26 2.96 1.63
C SER A 16 7.40 3.18 2.86
N ASP A 17 6.84 4.38 3.01
CA ASP A 17 5.97 4.73 4.13
C ASP A 17 4.70 3.88 4.11
N ILE A 18 4.07 3.78 2.93
CA ILE A 18 2.86 2.96 2.75
C ILE A 18 3.15 1.51 3.08
N LEU A 19 4.22 0.95 2.52
CA LEU A 19 4.59 -0.45 2.76
C LEU A 19 4.96 -0.68 4.23
N GLY A 20 5.61 0.30 4.86
CA GLY A 20 5.95 0.22 6.28
C GLY A 20 4.72 0.13 7.17
N VAL A 21 3.71 0.96 6.90
CA VAL A 21 2.45 0.94 7.65
C VAL A 21 1.73 -0.40 7.44
N CYS A 22 1.71 -0.89 6.20
CA CYS A 22 1.09 -2.18 5.89
C CYS A 22 1.80 -3.33 6.60
N TYR A 23 3.14 -3.27 6.66
CA TYR A 23 3.96 -4.26 7.33
C TYR A 23 3.69 -4.26 8.86
N GLU A 24 3.63 -3.08 9.46
CA GLU A 24 3.35 -2.95 10.90
C GLU A 24 1.97 -3.46 11.26
N TYR A 25 0.99 -3.25 10.38
CA TYR A 25 -0.38 -3.71 10.62
C TYR A 25 -0.45 -5.24 10.82
N VAL A 26 0.38 -5.99 10.13
CA VAL A 26 0.46 -7.45 10.29
C VAL A 26 1.62 -7.90 11.17
N GLU A 27 2.29 -6.96 11.83
CA GLU A 27 3.40 -7.27 12.73
C GLU A 27 4.52 -8.06 12.05
N GLY A 28 4.69 -7.86 10.73
CA GLY A 28 5.69 -8.56 9.93
C GLY A 28 5.39 -10.03 9.69
N ARG A 29 4.18 -10.51 9.98
CA ARG A 29 3.86 -11.94 9.97
C ARG A 29 3.34 -12.46 8.62
N ALA A 30 2.99 -11.56 7.70
CA ALA A 30 2.50 -11.98 6.38
C ALA A 30 3.63 -12.46 5.48
N GLU A 31 3.30 -13.29 4.51
CA GLU A 31 4.25 -13.73 3.48
C GLU A 31 4.43 -12.66 2.41
N LYS A 32 3.32 -12.05 1.99
CA LYS A 32 3.31 -10.96 1.00
C LYS A 32 2.30 -9.90 1.38
N ILE A 33 2.58 -8.69 0.94
CA ILE A 33 1.70 -7.53 1.11
C ILE A 33 1.38 -6.98 -0.27
N TYR A 34 0.09 -6.82 -0.55
CA TYR A 34 -0.41 -6.27 -1.82
C TYR A 34 -1.09 -4.95 -1.55
N VAL A 35 -0.66 -3.89 -2.22
CA VAL A 35 -1.28 -2.57 -2.09
C VAL A 35 -1.78 -2.14 -3.45
N TYR A 36 -2.99 -1.63 -3.50
CA TYR A 36 -3.64 -1.16 -4.69
C TYR A 36 -4.10 0.28 -4.46
N LEU A 37 -3.60 1.19 -5.26
CA LEU A 37 -3.99 2.60 -5.23
C LEU A 37 -4.57 2.95 -6.59
N SER A 38 -5.73 3.57 -6.63
CA SER A 38 -6.33 4.00 -7.88
C SER A 38 -6.81 5.44 -7.80
N ASN A 39 -6.79 6.10 -8.94
CA ASN A 39 -7.26 7.47 -9.10
C ASN A 39 -7.86 7.60 -10.50
N GLU A 40 -9.15 7.27 -10.61
CA GLU A 40 -9.88 7.33 -11.87
C GLU A 40 -11.13 8.18 -11.69
N ALA A 41 -11.41 9.04 -12.67
CA ALA A 41 -12.56 9.95 -12.63
C ALA A 41 -12.59 10.74 -11.32
N GLN A 42 -11.43 11.14 -10.80
CA GLN A 42 -11.26 11.89 -9.56
C GLN A 42 -11.69 11.13 -8.31
N ILE A 43 -11.91 9.81 -8.43
CA ILE A 43 -12.19 8.95 -7.29
C ILE A 43 -10.91 8.24 -6.90
N GLN A 44 -10.49 8.42 -5.65
CA GLN A 44 -9.30 7.78 -5.10
C GLN A 44 -9.70 6.59 -4.24
N TYR A 45 -9.01 5.47 -4.45
CA TYR A 45 -9.25 4.25 -3.71
C TYR A 45 -7.93 3.67 -3.24
N CYS A 46 -7.92 3.15 -2.01
CA CYS A 46 -6.77 2.45 -1.43
C CYS A 46 -7.22 1.08 -0.95
N GLY A 47 -6.53 0.03 -1.38
CA GLY A 47 -6.80 -1.32 -0.92
C GLY A 47 -5.51 -2.00 -0.46
N CYS A 48 -5.62 -2.87 0.53
CA CYS A 48 -4.49 -3.62 1.04
C CYS A 48 -4.92 -5.06 1.31
N PHE A 49 -4.14 -6.00 0.77
CA PHE A 49 -4.37 -7.43 0.89
C PHE A 49 -3.09 -8.10 1.37
N TYR A 50 -3.23 -9.25 1.99
CA TYR A 50 -2.10 -9.97 2.56
C TYR A 50 -2.15 -11.43 2.18
N LYS A 51 -0.98 -12.04 2.01
CA LYS A 51 -0.89 -13.50 1.90
C LYS A 51 -0.41 -14.05 3.25
N ILE A 52 -1.27 -14.84 3.88
CA ILE A 52 -1.02 -15.40 5.22
C ILE A 52 -1.34 -16.90 5.15
N ASN A 53 -0.36 -17.73 5.49
CA ASN A 53 -0.50 -19.19 5.45
C ASN A 53 -1.04 -19.69 4.10
N GLY A 54 -0.51 -19.10 3.00
CA GLY A 54 -0.89 -19.47 1.66
C GLY A 54 -2.20 -18.92 1.17
N ARG A 55 -2.93 -18.16 1.99
CA ARG A 55 -4.24 -17.59 1.65
C ARG A 55 -4.15 -16.08 1.48
N VAL A 56 -4.79 -15.57 0.44
CA VAL A 56 -4.88 -14.12 0.22
C VAL A 56 -6.15 -13.60 0.92
N VAL A 57 -5.95 -12.70 1.87
CA VAL A 57 -7.04 -12.12 2.65
C VAL A 57 -6.88 -10.61 2.69
N ARG A 58 -8.00 -9.91 2.75
CA ARG A 58 -7.97 -8.47 2.87
C ARG A 58 -7.84 -8.03 4.32
N ARG A 59 -7.43 -6.80 4.49
CA ARG A 59 -7.42 -6.10 5.75
C ARG A 59 -8.81 -6.25 6.42
N GLY A 60 -8.82 -6.47 7.71
CA GLY A 60 -10.07 -6.70 8.45
C GLY A 60 -10.52 -8.16 8.47
N LYS A 61 -9.87 -9.02 7.67
CA LYS A 61 -10.18 -10.45 7.61
C LYS A 61 -8.95 -11.33 7.83
N LEU A 62 -7.91 -10.77 8.45
CA LEU A 62 -6.64 -11.48 8.66
C LEU A 62 -6.82 -12.72 9.53
N SER A 63 -7.65 -12.64 10.54
CA SER A 63 -7.84 -13.74 11.50
C SER A 63 -8.50 -14.97 10.87
N THR A 64 -9.06 -14.84 9.66
CA THR A 64 -9.61 -16.00 8.95
C THR A 64 -8.51 -16.89 8.35
N ALA A 65 -7.27 -16.39 8.27
CA ALA A 65 -6.15 -17.11 7.67
C ALA A 65 -5.14 -17.63 8.70
N ILE A 66 -5.33 -17.34 10.00
CA ILE A 66 -4.42 -17.84 11.02
C ILE A 66 -4.67 -19.31 11.30
N GLN A 67 -3.62 -19.99 11.75
CA GLN A 67 -3.67 -21.40 12.13
C GLN A 67 -3.81 -21.54 13.64
N PRO A 68 -4.24 -22.71 14.15
CA PRO A 68 -4.32 -22.96 15.59
C PRO A 68 -2.96 -22.70 16.25
N GLY A 69 -2.97 -21.98 17.34
CA GLY A 69 -1.76 -21.63 18.09
C GLY A 69 -1.14 -20.31 17.70
N GLU A 70 -1.54 -19.74 16.56
CA GLU A 70 -1.08 -18.41 16.18
C GLU A 70 -1.88 -17.31 16.90
N LEU A 71 -1.20 -16.22 17.23
CA LEU A 71 -1.85 -15.07 17.85
C LEU A 71 -2.76 -14.36 16.85
N PRO A 72 -3.98 -13.95 17.26
CA PRO A 72 -4.84 -13.18 16.39
C PRO A 72 -4.24 -11.80 16.12
N TYR A 73 -4.62 -11.21 14.96
CA TYR A 73 -4.24 -9.85 14.63
C TYR A 73 -5.18 -8.87 15.31
N ASP A 74 -4.66 -7.65 15.56
CA ASP A 74 -5.48 -6.58 16.09
C ASP A 74 -6.26 -5.92 14.94
N GLU A 75 -7.53 -6.27 14.84
CA GLU A 75 -8.41 -5.78 13.77
C GLU A 75 -9.56 -4.95 14.33
N LYS A 76 -9.34 -4.25 15.44
CA LYS A 76 -10.33 -3.36 16.04
C LYS A 76 -10.66 -2.20 15.10
N ASP A 77 -11.86 -1.66 15.23
CA ASP A 77 -12.35 -0.59 14.36
C ASP A 77 -11.44 0.65 14.37
N ASP A 78 -10.92 1.02 15.52
CA ASP A 78 -10.03 2.18 15.64
C ASP A 78 -8.68 1.93 14.93
N VAL A 79 -8.15 0.72 15.02
CA VAL A 79 -6.93 0.32 14.31
C VAL A 79 -7.17 0.36 12.79
N GLN A 80 -8.31 -0.19 12.33
CA GLN A 80 -8.69 -0.16 10.92
C GLN A 80 -8.81 1.26 10.40
N ARG A 81 -9.47 2.13 11.15
CA ARG A 81 -9.69 3.52 10.75
C ARG A 81 -8.37 4.27 10.64
N ARG A 82 -7.51 4.12 11.64
CA ARG A 82 -6.20 4.76 11.65
C ARG A 82 -5.34 4.32 10.47
N PHE A 83 -5.35 3.02 10.17
CA PHE A 83 -4.63 2.46 9.03
C PHE A 83 -5.12 3.06 7.72
N CYS A 84 -6.45 3.13 7.52
CA CYS A 84 -7.04 3.72 6.33
C CYS A 84 -6.69 5.19 6.18
N ASP A 85 -6.72 5.94 7.28
CA ASP A 85 -6.43 7.38 7.26
C ASP A 85 -4.99 7.62 6.82
N ILE A 86 -4.05 6.82 7.32
CA ILE A 86 -2.64 6.95 6.93
C ILE A 86 -2.45 6.63 5.45
N LEU A 87 -3.09 5.58 4.94
CA LEU A 87 -2.99 5.22 3.52
C LEU A 87 -3.55 6.31 2.62
N ARG A 88 -4.69 6.88 2.99
CA ARG A 88 -5.31 7.98 2.23
C ARG A 88 -4.42 9.21 2.23
N GLU A 89 -3.86 9.54 3.37
CA GLU A 89 -2.96 10.68 3.49
C GLU A 89 -1.74 10.52 2.59
N ASP A 90 -1.11 9.35 2.63
CA ASP A 90 0.07 9.07 1.81
C ASP A 90 -0.28 9.03 0.32
N TRP A 91 -1.44 8.46 -0.05
CA TRP A 91 -1.91 8.47 -1.44
C TRP A 91 -2.13 9.91 -1.92
N GLY A 92 -2.73 10.75 -1.08
CA GLY A 92 -2.90 12.17 -1.39
C GLY A 92 -1.58 12.88 -1.62
N LYS A 93 -0.56 12.56 -0.82
CA LYS A 93 0.78 13.13 -1.00
C LYS A 93 1.41 12.70 -2.33
N ILE A 94 1.19 11.44 -2.74
CA ILE A 94 1.68 10.95 -4.03
C ILE A 94 1.00 11.70 -5.18
N VAL A 95 -0.32 11.84 -5.12
CA VAL A 95 -1.09 12.59 -6.12
C VAL A 95 -0.56 14.03 -6.26
N ASN A 96 -0.34 14.69 -5.12
CA ASN A 96 0.19 16.04 -5.11
C ASN A 96 1.61 16.10 -5.67
N LEU A 97 2.42 15.10 -5.37
CA LEU A 97 3.80 15.04 -5.88
C LEU A 97 3.84 14.99 -7.41
N PHE A 98 2.99 14.15 -8.01
CA PHE A 98 2.89 14.07 -9.47
C PHE A 98 2.41 15.40 -10.06
N ARG A 99 1.39 16.00 -9.43
CA ARG A 99 0.82 17.28 -9.90
C ARG A 99 1.83 18.41 -9.83
N GLN A 100 2.56 18.52 -8.73
CA GLN A 100 3.57 19.57 -8.53
C GLN A 100 4.74 19.46 -9.54
N ASN A 101 5.06 18.26 -9.94
CA ASN A 101 6.12 18.00 -10.90
C ASN A 101 5.62 17.95 -12.34
N LYS A 102 4.34 18.26 -12.57
CA LYS A 102 3.70 18.29 -13.90
C LYS A 102 3.87 16.96 -14.63
N ARG A 103 3.83 15.86 -13.90
CA ARG A 103 3.90 14.52 -14.47
C ARG A 103 2.50 13.98 -14.74
N PRO A 104 2.35 13.09 -15.75
CA PRO A 104 1.06 12.45 -15.98
C PRO A 104 0.57 11.75 -14.72
N MET A 105 -0.72 11.92 -14.42
CA MET A 105 -1.31 11.32 -13.23
C MET A 105 -1.55 9.83 -13.45
N PRO A 106 -1.04 8.96 -12.60
CA PRO A 106 -1.33 7.54 -12.75
C PRO A 106 -2.79 7.22 -12.44
N THR A 107 -3.36 6.27 -13.16
CA THR A 107 -4.69 5.75 -12.85
C THR A 107 -4.62 4.69 -11.77
N GLU A 108 -3.49 4.00 -11.69
CA GLU A 108 -3.33 2.88 -10.77
C GLU A 108 -1.87 2.69 -10.40
N ILE A 109 -1.63 2.40 -9.13
CA ILE A 109 -0.32 1.96 -8.64
C ILE A 109 -0.55 0.66 -7.88
N ARG A 110 0.15 -0.40 -8.28
CA ARG A 110 0.13 -1.69 -7.61
C ARG A 110 1.48 -1.97 -6.99
N MET A 111 1.47 -2.42 -5.76
CA MET A 111 2.69 -2.79 -5.04
C MET A 111 2.55 -4.21 -4.55
N VAL A 112 3.61 -5.00 -4.72
CA VAL A 112 3.72 -6.32 -4.12
C VAL A 112 5.01 -6.35 -3.34
N TYR A 113 4.92 -6.61 -2.04
CA TYR A 113 6.07 -6.67 -1.16
C TYR A 113 6.22 -8.10 -0.65
N ASP A 114 7.36 -8.71 -0.97
CA ASP A 114 7.72 -10.05 -0.46
C ASP A 114 8.43 -9.87 0.87
N VAL A 115 7.80 -10.30 1.95
CA VAL A 115 8.32 -10.08 3.31
C VAL A 115 9.62 -10.85 3.53
N ALA A 116 9.73 -12.06 2.99
CA ALA A 116 10.91 -12.90 3.19
C ALA A 116 12.16 -12.31 2.54
N THR A 117 12.03 -11.73 1.35
CA THR A 117 13.17 -11.15 0.62
C THR A 117 13.34 -9.65 0.84
N GLY A 118 12.31 -8.98 1.34
CA GLY A 118 12.32 -7.54 1.51
C GLY A 118 12.28 -6.77 0.19
N ARG A 119 11.79 -7.39 -0.88
CA ARG A 119 11.79 -6.78 -2.22
C ARG A 119 10.41 -6.27 -2.59
N PRO A 120 10.27 -4.96 -2.86
CA PRO A 120 9.04 -4.41 -3.40
C PRO A 120 9.05 -4.47 -4.93
N ASP A 121 7.87 -4.72 -5.51
CA ASP A 121 7.61 -4.57 -6.93
C ASP A 121 6.50 -3.52 -7.07
N VAL A 122 6.80 -2.42 -7.75
CA VAL A 122 5.87 -1.30 -7.90
C VAL A 122 5.57 -1.13 -9.39
N ARG A 123 4.29 -1.19 -9.74
CA ARG A 123 3.84 -1.01 -11.12
C ARG A 123 2.89 0.17 -11.21
N ILE A 124 3.15 1.06 -12.16
CA ILE A 124 2.37 2.27 -12.36
C ILE A 124 1.67 2.17 -13.71
N GLN A 125 0.37 2.42 -13.71
CA GLN A 125 -0.45 2.40 -14.92
C GLN A 125 -1.09 3.77 -15.12
N TYR A 126 -1.13 4.22 -16.38
CA TYR A 126 -1.64 5.54 -16.73
C TYR A 126 -2.92 5.49 -17.56
N GLU A 127 -3.32 4.33 -18.02
CA GLU A 127 -4.52 4.15 -18.84
C GLU A 127 -5.68 3.63 -17.98
N PRO A 128 -6.94 3.88 -18.39
CA PRO A 128 -8.08 3.32 -17.67
C PRO A 128 -8.00 1.79 -17.56
N VAL A 129 -8.46 1.27 -16.43
CA VAL A 129 -8.33 -0.17 -16.14
C VAL A 129 -9.51 -0.96 -16.72
N TRP A 130 -10.63 -0.29 -17.01
CA TRP A 130 -11.80 -0.93 -17.65
C TRP A 130 -11.92 -0.62 -19.14
#